data_7d3974ab2e2dc6c2f71e5cdee35b5586
#
_entry.id   7d3974ab2e2dc6c2f71e5cdee35b5586
#
_cell.length_a   1.000
_cell.length_b   1.000
_cell.length_c   1.000
_cell.angle_alpha   90.00
_cell.angle_beta   90.00
_cell.angle_gamma   90.00
#
_symmetry.space_group_name_H-M   'P 1'
#
loop_
_entity.id
_entity.type
_entity.pdbx_description
1 polymer ?
#
loop_
_entity_poly.entity_id
_entity_poly.type
_entity_poly.pdbx_seq_one_letter_code
_entity_poly.pdbx_strand_id
1 'polypeptide(L)'
;MERTEHLDNIRLITEKDDVQLADIIRKNLEKFHLDIPGTVYFDSQLDHLSSYYTANPEKRAYFVVEDHTGKVLGGIGIDEFSGFARCAEIQKLYLADEAKGKGLGKALMETAEEYAV
;
A
#
# COMPACT_ATOMS: atom_id res chain seq x y z
N MET A 1 -10.65 24.01 -3.21
CA MET A 1 -10.44 23.44 -2.98
C MET A 1 -10.19 22.78 -2.39
N GLU A 2 -10.13 22.64 -1.96
CA GLU A 2 -9.87 22.10 -1.30
C GLU A 2 -9.66 20.94 -0.97
N ARG A 3 -9.70 20.52 -1.59
CA ARG A 3 -9.44 19.22 -1.17
C ARG A 3 -8.00 18.96 -0.91
N THR A 4 -7.22 19.65 -1.56
CA THR A 4 -5.81 19.51 -1.42
C THR A 4 -5.31 19.70 -0.03
N GLU A 5 -5.93 20.50 0.71
CA GLU A 5 -5.36 20.85 1.96
C GLU A 5 -5.33 19.72 2.91
N HIS A 6 -6.24 18.82 2.79
CA HIS A 6 -6.22 17.72 3.72
C HIS A 6 -5.56 16.57 3.12
N LEU A 7 -5.07 16.71 1.91
CA LEU A 7 -4.54 15.57 1.30
C LEU A 7 -3.20 15.31 1.76
N ASP A 8 -3.06 14.14 2.12
CA ASP A 8 -1.78 13.58 2.29
C ASP A 8 -1.28 13.21 0.91
N ASN A 9 -0.01 13.17 0.73
CA ASN A 9 0.57 12.84 -0.57
C ASN A 9 0.46 11.37 -0.84
N ILE A 10 -0.03 11.05 -2.02
CA ILE A 10 0.00 9.67 -2.51
C ILE A 10 1.08 9.60 -3.58
N ARG A 11 2.02 8.71 -3.40
CA ARG A 11 3.17 8.59 -4.29
C ARG A 11 3.63 7.14 -4.37
N LEU A 12 4.50 6.87 -5.32
CA LEU A 12 5.06 5.52 -5.45
C LEU A 12 5.96 5.20 -4.26
N ILE A 13 6.01 3.92 -3.91
CA ILE A 13 6.82 3.43 -2.81
C ILE A 13 8.30 3.66 -3.09
N THR A 14 9.06 3.92 -2.02
CA THR A 14 10.51 3.95 -2.07
C THR A 14 11.05 3.04 -0.99
N GLU A 15 12.33 2.76 -1.07
CA GLU A 15 12.99 1.91 -0.10
C GLU A 15 12.83 2.43 1.34
N LYS A 16 12.73 3.74 1.49
CA LYS A 16 12.57 4.35 2.81
C LYS A 16 11.25 4.00 3.47
N ASP A 17 10.28 3.57 2.69
CA ASP A 17 8.94 3.29 3.21
C ASP A 17 8.81 1.87 3.76
N ASP A 18 9.75 1.00 3.45
CA ASP A 18 9.62 -0.43 3.75
C ASP A 18 9.39 -0.70 5.23
N VAL A 19 10.15 -0.05 6.10
CA VAL A 19 10.04 -0.30 7.54
C VAL A 19 8.67 0.13 8.06
N GLN A 20 8.23 1.31 7.67
CA GLN A 20 6.95 1.82 8.15
C GLN A 20 5.79 1.00 7.62
N LEU A 21 5.86 0.59 6.36
CA LEU A 21 4.79 -0.22 5.77
C LEU A 21 4.72 -1.59 6.42
N ALA A 22 5.85 -2.23 6.64
CA ALA A 22 5.87 -3.54 7.29
C ALA A 22 5.23 -3.45 8.67
N ASP A 23 5.54 -2.40 9.40
CA ASP A 23 4.96 -2.19 10.73
C ASP A 23 3.44 -2.03 10.64
N ILE A 24 2.96 -1.22 9.71
CA ILE A 24 1.53 -0.99 9.53
C ILE A 24 0.81 -2.31 9.20
N ILE A 25 1.38 -3.06 8.27
CA ILE A 25 0.76 -4.31 7.84
C ILE A 25 0.73 -5.31 8.97
N ARG A 26 1.85 -5.46 9.70
CA ARG A 26 1.89 -6.40 10.81
C ARG A 26 0.92 -6.02 11.93
N LYS A 27 0.80 -4.73 12.24
CA LYS A 27 -0.15 -4.30 13.25
C LYS A 27 -1.59 -4.56 12.84
N ASN A 28 -1.90 -4.39 11.56
CA ASN A 28 -3.24 -4.74 11.08
C ASN A 28 -3.50 -6.23 11.21
N LEU A 29 -2.52 -7.06 10.89
CA LEU A 29 -2.69 -8.49 11.00
C LEU A 29 -2.84 -8.92 12.46
N GLU A 30 -2.08 -8.34 13.36
CA GLU A 30 -2.20 -8.64 14.78
C GLU A 30 -3.60 -8.28 15.30
N LYS A 31 -4.12 -7.17 14.85
CA LYS A 31 -5.44 -6.72 15.28
C LYS A 31 -6.54 -7.70 14.91
N PHE A 32 -6.39 -8.38 13.79
CA PHE A 32 -7.36 -9.36 13.35
C PHE A 32 -6.94 -10.79 13.65
N HIS A 33 -5.94 -10.97 14.51
CA HIS A 33 -5.45 -12.30 14.93
C HIS A 33 -4.91 -13.11 13.74
N LEU A 34 -4.27 -12.42 12.79
CA LEU A 34 -3.69 -13.06 11.63
C LEU A 34 -2.16 -13.09 11.69
N ASP A 35 -1.60 -12.89 12.88
CA ASP A 35 -0.16 -12.98 13.11
C ASP A 35 0.25 -14.44 13.32
N ILE A 36 -0.10 -15.28 12.34
CA ILE A 36 0.08 -16.72 12.42
C ILE A 36 0.81 -17.22 11.17
N PRO A 37 1.43 -18.40 11.24
CA PRO A 37 2.10 -18.97 10.07
C PRO A 37 1.14 -19.13 8.91
N GLY A 38 1.63 -18.90 7.71
CA GLY A 38 0.82 -19.02 6.50
C GLY A 38 0.27 -17.69 6.02
N THR A 39 0.38 -16.63 6.83
CA THR A 39 0.00 -15.29 6.39
C THR A 39 1.26 -14.51 6.05
N VAL A 40 1.08 -13.33 5.47
CA VAL A 40 2.24 -12.48 5.15
C VAL A 40 2.96 -11.96 6.37
N TYR A 41 2.39 -12.14 7.57
CA TYR A 41 3.00 -11.65 8.79
C TYR A 41 4.45 -12.14 8.96
N PHE A 42 4.70 -13.39 8.62
CA PHE A 42 6.02 -13.99 8.75
C PHE A 42 6.80 -14.02 7.44
N ASP A 43 6.28 -13.38 6.40
CA ASP A 43 6.96 -13.33 5.12
C ASP A 43 8.07 -12.30 5.19
N SER A 44 9.31 -12.73 4.97
CA SER A 44 10.43 -11.80 5.02
C SER A 44 10.35 -10.73 3.94
N GLN A 45 9.66 -11.00 2.85
CA GLN A 45 9.49 -10.01 1.79
C GLN A 45 8.63 -8.83 2.23
N LEU A 46 7.89 -8.99 3.32
CA LEU A 46 7.11 -7.88 3.85
C LEU A 46 8.01 -6.70 4.23
N ASP A 47 9.25 -6.97 4.59
CA ASP A 47 10.20 -5.93 4.94
C ASP A 47 10.84 -5.28 3.71
N HIS A 48 10.54 -5.77 2.51
CA HIS A 48 11.18 -5.33 1.28
C HIS A 48 10.16 -5.13 0.16
N LEU A 49 9.01 -4.55 0.49
CA LEU A 49 7.95 -4.36 -0.50
C LEU A 49 8.42 -3.53 -1.69
N SER A 50 9.26 -2.52 -1.44
CA SER A 50 9.74 -1.69 -2.53
C SER A 50 10.48 -2.52 -3.58
N SER A 51 11.28 -3.49 -3.14
CA SER A 51 12.01 -4.33 -4.07
C SER A 51 11.09 -5.11 -4.99
N TYR A 52 10.02 -5.67 -4.42
CA TYR A 52 9.08 -6.44 -5.22
C TYR A 52 8.36 -5.57 -6.23
N TYR A 53 7.81 -4.43 -5.76
CA TYR A 53 6.95 -3.62 -6.61
C TYR A 53 7.72 -2.77 -7.60
N THR A 54 8.99 -2.48 -7.35
CA THR A 54 9.78 -1.71 -8.31
C THR A 54 10.58 -2.59 -9.26
N ALA A 55 10.60 -3.90 -9.04
CA ALA A 55 11.35 -4.82 -9.90
C ALA A 55 10.77 -4.89 -11.31
N ASN A 56 9.48 -4.66 -11.45
CA ASN A 56 8.84 -4.69 -12.75
C ASN A 56 7.81 -3.58 -12.84
N PRO A 57 8.26 -2.34 -13.04
CA PRO A 57 7.36 -1.18 -12.98
C PRO A 57 6.31 -1.15 -14.07
N GLU A 58 6.46 -1.96 -15.12
CA GLU A 58 5.45 -2.03 -16.17
C GLU A 58 4.25 -2.86 -15.75
N LYS A 59 4.42 -3.75 -14.78
CA LYS A 59 3.37 -4.69 -14.41
C LYS A 59 2.87 -4.51 -12.99
N ARG A 60 3.62 -3.83 -12.15
CA ARG A 60 3.22 -3.66 -10.76
C ARG A 60 3.71 -2.34 -10.20
N ALA A 61 3.00 -1.91 -9.19
CA ALA A 61 3.31 -0.66 -8.52
C ALA A 61 2.76 -0.72 -7.10
N TYR A 62 3.31 0.07 -6.22
CA TYR A 62 2.78 0.24 -4.89
C TYR A 62 2.75 1.72 -4.58
N PHE A 63 1.59 2.22 -4.17
CA PHE A 63 1.44 3.61 -3.78
C PHE A 63 1.35 3.69 -2.28
N VAL A 64 2.01 4.68 -1.72
CA VAL A 64 1.92 4.96 -0.29
C VAL A 64 1.29 6.32 -0.10
N VAL A 65 0.61 6.49 1.02
CA VAL A 65 0.09 7.79 1.42
C VAL A 65 0.85 8.23 2.66
N GLU A 66 1.32 9.47 2.65
CA GLU A 66 2.05 10.02 3.78
C GLU A 66 1.38 11.29 4.23
N ASP A 67 1.59 11.67 5.50
CA ASP A 67 1.04 12.92 5.98
C ASP A 67 2.00 14.06 5.66
N HIS A 68 1.68 15.26 6.11
CA HIS A 68 2.48 16.44 5.78
C HIS A 68 3.87 16.40 6.42
N THR A 69 4.10 15.49 7.37
CA THR A 69 5.42 15.35 7.99
C THR A 69 6.26 14.27 7.33
N GLY A 70 5.68 13.55 6.37
CA GLY A 70 6.36 12.45 5.71
C GLY A 70 6.15 11.10 6.35
N LYS A 71 5.29 11.02 7.35
CA LYS A 71 4.99 9.75 7.99
C LYS A 71 4.06 8.93 7.09
N VAL A 72 4.41 7.67 6.85
CA VAL A 72 3.60 6.79 6.02
C VAL A 72 2.35 6.38 6.80
N LEU A 73 1.20 6.53 6.18
CA LEU A 73 -0.09 6.20 6.80
C LEU A 73 -0.72 4.95 6.21
N GLY A 74 -0.23 4.49 5.08
CA GLY A 74 -0.76 3.28 4.47
C GLY A 74 -0.33 3.17 3.03
N GLY A 75 -0.90 2.19 2.34
CA GLY A 75 -0.57 2.01 0.93
C GLY A 75 -1.43 0.96 0.26
N ILE A 76 -1.27 0.85 -1.05
CA ILE A 76 -2.00 -0.09 -1.88
C ILE A 76 -1.10 -0.55 -3.01
N GLY A 77 -1.16 -1.85 -3.31
CA GLY A 77 -0.39 -2.44 -4.38
C GLY A 77 -1.24 -2.85 -5.56
N ILE A 78 -0.64 -2.85 -6.73
CA ILE A 78 -1.25 -3.30 -7.96
C ILE A 78 -0.27 -4.25 -8.62
N ASP A 79 -0.77 -5.41 -9.06
CA ASP A 79 0.04 -6.35 -9.81
C ASP A 79 -0.81 -6.85 -10.97
N GLU A 80 -0.16 -7.07 -12.12
CA GLU A 80 -0.88 -7.59 -13.27
C GLU A 80 -1.36 -9.00 -12.97
N PHE A 81 -2.64 -9.24 -13.22
CA PHE A 81 -3.20 -10.55 -12.95
C PHE A 81 -2.72 -11.51 -14.05
N SER A 82 -2.00 -12.53 -13.66
CA SER A 82 -1.46 -13.47 -14.64
C SER A 82 -2.60 -14.24 -15.29
N GLY A 83 -2.53 -14.41 -16.58
CA GLY A 83 -3.53 -15.16 -17.32
C GLY A 83 -4.55 -14.29 -18.02
N PHE A 84 -4.64 -13.01 -17.68
CA PHE A 84 -5.57 -12.11 -18.34
C PHE A 84 -4.89 -10.79 -18.64
N ALA A 85 -4.70 -10.51 -19.91
CA ALA A 85 -4.13 -9.24 -20.32
C ALA A 85 -5.04 -8.11 -19.86
N ARG A 86 -4.44 -7.04 -19.41
CA ARG A 86 -5.16 -5.83 -18.98
C ARG A 86 -5.95 -5.97 -17.71
N CYS A 87 -5.76 -7.06 -16.99
CA CYS A 87 -6.34 -7.20 -15.67
C CYS A 87 -5.28 -6.90 -14.64
N ALA A 88 -5.66 -6.18 -13.61
CA ALA A 88 -4.76 -5.86 -12.54
C ALA A 88 -5.41 -6.25 -11.22
N GLU A 89 -4.60 -6.76 -10.32
CA GLU A 89 -5.06 -7.18 -9.00
C GLU A 89 -4.67 -6.14 -7.97
N ILE A 90 -5.64 -5.73 -7.16
CA ILE A 90 -5.38 -4.84 -6.02
C ILE A 90 -4.85 -5.71 -4.88
N GLN A 91 -3.73 -5.31 -4.32
CA GLN A 91 -3.07 -6.08 -3.28
C GLN A 91 -2.67 -5.20 -2.12
N LYS A 92 -2.61 -5.80 -0.95
CA LYS A 92 -1.98 -5.20 0.25
C LYS A 92 -2.43 -3.77 0.53
N LEU A 93 -3.74 -3.58 0.53
CA LEU A 93 -4.31 -2.30 0.96
C LEU A 93 -4.37 -2.29 2.48
N TYR A 94 -3.54 -1.47 3.10
CA TYR A 94 -3.49 -1.35 4.55
C TYR A 94 -3.37 0.10 4.95
N LEU A 95 -3.97 0.43 6.10
CA LEU A 95 -3.91 1.77 6.67
C LEU A 95 -3.50 1.66 8.14
N ALA A 96 -2.72 2.63 8.60
CA ALA A 96 -2.46 2.77 10.02
C ALA A 96 -3.77 3.12 10.72
N ASP A 97 -3.91 2.73 12.00
CA ASP A 97 -5.14 2.98 12.73
C ASP A 97 -5.51 4.46 12.74
N GLU A 98 -4.53 5.32 12.93
CA GLU A 98 -4.78 6.76 12.99
C GLU A 98 -5.26 7.33 11.66
N ALA A 99 -5.10 6.59 10.58
CA ALA A 99 -5.50 7.05 9.24
C ALA A 99 -6.88 6.55 8.86
N LYS A 100 -7.43 5.60 9.60
CA LYS A 100 -8.73 5.03 9.26
C LYS A 100 -9.83 6.04 9.50
N GLY A 101 -10.85 5.99 8.64
CA GLY A 101 -11.98 6.89 8.78
C GLY A 101 -11.78 8.26 8.14
N LYS A 102 -10.68 8.48 7.45
CA LYS A 102 -10.38 9.77 6.82
C LYS A 102 -10.51 9.76 5.30
N GLY A 103 -11.04 8.69 4.75
CA GLY A 103 -11.21 8.60 3.29
C GLY A 103 -9.94 8.25 2.54
N LEU A 104 -8.86 7.89 3.25
CA LEU A 104 -7.60 7.59 2.59
C LEU A 104 -7.65 6.28 1.82
N GLY A 105 -8.38 5.29 2.34
CA GLY A 105 -8.56 4.04 1.62
C GLY A 105 -9.20 4.25 0.26
N LYS A 106 -10.23 5.10 0.22
CA LYS A 106 -10.89 5.43 -1.03
C LYS A 106 -9.95 6.16 -1.97
N ALA A 107 -9.16 7.10 -1.45
CA ALA A 107 -8.21 7.84 -2.27
C ALA A 107 -7.17 6.91 -2.86
N LEU A 108 -6.68 5.95 -2.07
CA LEU A 108 -5.73 4.97 -2.57
C LEU A 108 -6.35 4.10 -3.65
N MET A 109 -7.58 3.65 -3.44
CA MET A 109 -8.27 2.85 -4.44
C MET A 109 -8.43 3.60 -5.76
N GLU A 110 -8.80 4.87 -5.68
CA GLU A 110 -8.96 5.69 -6.87
C GLU A 110 -7.64 5.87 -7.60
N THR A 111 -6.56 6.07 -6.85
CA THR A 111 -5.23 6.18 -7.44
C THR A 111 -4.85 4.89 -8.15
N ALA A 112 -5.10 3.75 -7.51
CA ALA A 112 -4.79 2.46 -8.10
C ALA A 112 -5.61 2.23 -9.37
N GLU A 113 -6.87 2.58 -9.36
CA GLU A 113 -7.73 2.39 -10.52
C GLU A 113 -7.26 3.23 -11.69
N GLU A 114 -6.85 4.47 -11.43
CA GLU A 114 -6.33 5.33 -12.48
C GLU A 114 -5.05 4.77 -13.08
N TYR A 115 -4.20 4.23 -12.24
CA TYR A 115 -2.94 3.66 -12.70
C TYR A 115 -3.17 2.42 -13.56
N ALA A 116 -4.16 1.60 -13.20
CA ALA A 116 -4.40 0.33 -13.86
C ALA A 116 -5.09 0.45 -15.22
N VAL A 117 -5.64 1.61 -15.53
CA VAL A 117 -6.36 1.82 -16.80
C VAL A 117 -5.46 1.89 -18.04
#